data_55d181e04e4fe08415567149d0312611
#
_entry.id   55d181e04e4fe08415567149d0312611
#
_cell.length_a   1.000
_cell.length_b   1.000
_cell.length_c   1.000
_cell.angle_alpha   90.00
_cell.angle_beta   90.00
_cell.angle_gamma   90.00
#
_symmetry.space_group_name_H-M   'P 1'
#
loop_
_entity.id
_entity.type
_entity.pdbx_description
1 polymer ?
#
loop_
_entity_poly.entity_id
_entity_poly.type
_entity_poly.pdbx_seq_one_letter_code
_entity_poly.pdbx_strand_id
1 'polypeptide(L)'
;MINNQFSPWPSFTSEEADAVHKVLMSNKVNYWTGNECRDFEKEFALWANSKYAIALGNGTQALEGALKALDVSIGDELIVTSRTYISSVSSIVNVGAIPKFADLDLNTQNIAPKSVRSMITKKTKAIICVHLAGWPCEMDEIM
;
A
#
# COMPACT_ATOMS: atom_id res chain seq x y z
N MET A 1 11.84 -2.08 30.47
CA MET A 1 11.28 -1.00 29.61
C MET A 1 12.30 -0.72 28.53
N ILE A 2 11.96 -0.91 27.27
CA ILE A 2 12.85 -0.57 26.15
C ILE A 2 12.81 0.95 26.01
N ASN A 3 13.91 1.61 26.41
CA ASN A 3 14.03 3.06 26.34
C ASN A 3 14.57 3.48 24.96
N ASN A 4 13.85 3.10 23.89
CA ASN A 4 14.19 3.54 22.54
C ASN A 4 13.53 4.89 22.31
N GLN A 5 14.32 5.95 22.34
CA GLN A 5 13.88 7.22 21.79
C GLN A 5 13.77 7.06 20.27
N PHE A 6 12.55 7.10 19.76
CA PHE A 6 12.32 7.20 18.33
C PHE A 6 12.84 8.54 17.81
N SER A 7 13.44 8.52 16.63
CA SER A 7 13.79 9.77 15.95
C SER A 7 12.56 10.65 15.74
N PRO A 8 12.68 11.98 15.84
CA PRO A 8 11.56 12.86 15.52
C PRO A 8 11.12 12.65 14.07
N TRP A 9 9.83 12.90 13.80
CA TRP A 9 9.28 12.85 12.46
C TRP A 9 8.94 14.30 11.98
N PRO A 10 9.40 14.73 10.80
CA PRO A 10 10.35 14.04 9.89
C PRO A 10 11.80 14.13 10.42
N SER A 11 12.65 13.21 9.98
CA SER A 11 14.07 13.17 10.33
C SER A 11 14.88 12.84 9.06
N PHE A 12 15.56 13.85 8.53
CA PHE A 12 16.40 13.71 7.34
C PHE A 12 17.88 13.84 7.71
N THR A 13 18.71 13.10 7.00
CA THR A 13 20.17 13.15 7.11
C THR A 13 20.76 14.10 6.08
N SER A 14 22.02 14.50 6.29
CA SER A 14 22.77 15.26 5.27
C SER A 14 22.96 14.47 3.98
N GLU A 15 23.13 13.14 4.08
CA GLU A 15 23.29 12.25 2.92
C GLU A 15 22.04 12.27 2.04
N GLU A 16 20.84 12.22 2.65
CA GLU A 16 19.57 12.33 1.92
C GLU A 16 19.42 13.71 1.24
N ALA A 17 19.75 14.77 1.96
CA ALA A 17 19.74 16.13 1.41
C ALA A 17 20.71 16.31 0.24
N ASP A 18 21.91 15.78 0.33
CA ASP A 18 22.93 15.82 -0.73
C ASP A 18 22.50 15.01 -1.94
N ALA A 19 21.83 13.86 -1.76
CA ALA A 19 21.28 13.07 -2.85
C ALA A 19 20.22 13.85 -3.63
N VAL A 20 19.28 14.48 -2.94
CA VAL A 20 18.26 15.34 -3.57
C VAL A 20 18.90 16.53 -4.29
N HIS A 21 19.89 17.18 -3.66
CA HIS A 21 20.63 18.27 -4.26
C HIS A 21 21.30 17.88 -5.58
N LYS A 22 21.97 16.72 -5.62
CA LYS A 22 22.60 16.19 -6.84
C LYS A 22 21.59 15.99 -7.97
N VAL A 23 20.43 15.44 -7.67
CA VAL A 23 19.35 15.24 -8.65
C VAL A 23 18.88 16.59 -9.21
N LEU A 24 18.61 17.57 -8.35
CA LEU A 24 18.18 18.91 -8.78
C LEU A 24 19.24 19.57 -9.68
N MET A 25 20.52 19.55 -9.27
CA MET A 25 21.61 20.17 -10.03
C MET A 25 21.93 19.46 -11.35
N SER A 26 21.51 18.20 -11.49
CA SER A 26 21.64 17.47 -12.77
C SER A 26 20.70 17.98 -13.86
N ASN A 27 19.63 18.69 -13.51
CA ASN A 27 18.50 19.06 -14.37
C ASN A 27 17.76 17.87 -15.01
N LYS A 28 17.97 16.64 -14.51
CA LYS A 28 17.33 15.41 -14.98
C LYS A 28 16.37 14.87 -13.91
N VAL A 29 15.37 15.68 -13.56
CA VAL A 29 14.53 15.51 -12.37
C VAL A 29 13.23 14.72 -12.59
N ASN A 30 12.97 14.23 -13.79
CA ASN A 30 11.75 13.49 -14.09
C ASN A 30 12.04 12.11 -14.64
N TYR A 31 11.02 11.27 -14.70
CA TYR A 31 11.13 9.87 -15.13
C TYR A 31 11.74 9.68 -16.55
N TRP A 32 11.52 10.66 -17.44
CA TRP A 32 11.96 10.57 -18.83
C TRP A 32 13.43 10.93 -19.02
N THR A 33 13.95 11.82 -18.19
CA THR A 33 15.31 12.36 -18.34
C THR A 33 16.27 11.87 -17.25
N GLY A 34 15.75 11.53 -16.05
CA GLY A 34 16.50 10.96 -14.94
C GLY A 34 16.42 9.44 -14.89
N ASN A 35 17.19 8.84 -13.99
CA ASN A 35 17.21 7.39 -13.77
C ASN A 35 16.74 6.98 -12.37
N GLU A 36 16.62 7.90 -11.44
CA GLU A 36 16.38 7.61 -10.02
C GLU A 36 15.15 6.73 -9.80
N CYS A 37 14.02 7.05 -10.45
CA CYS A 37 12.81 6.22 -10.36
C CYS A 37 13.01 4.83 -10.97
N ARG A 38 13.69 4.74 -12.12
CA ARG A 38 13.93 3.44 -12.78
C ARG A 38 14.88 2.55 -11.99
N ASP A 39 15.89 3.16 -11.37
CA ASP A 39 16.85 2.42 -10.54
C ASP A 39 16.17 2.00 -9.23
N PHE A 40 15.36 2.86 -8.61
CA PHE A 40 14.51 2.50 -7.48
C PHE A 40 13.57 1.33 -7.83
N GLU A 41 12.90 1.35 -8.98
CA GLU A 41 12.02 0.26 -9.41
C GLU A 41 12.76 -1.07 -9.53
N LYS A 42 13.99 -1.06 -10.09
CA LYS A 42 14.82 -2.27 -10.19
C LYS A 42 15.25 -2.79 -8.82
N GLU A 43 15.77 -1.90 -7.96
CA GLU A 43 16.23 -2.26 -6.62
C GLU A 43 15.07 -2.78 -5.76
N PHE A 44 13.92 -2.11 -5.81
CA PHE A 44 12.73 -2.52 -5.07
C PHE A 44 12.18 -3.87 -5.56
N ALA A 45 12.14 -4.10 -6.87
CA ALA A 45 11.74 -5.38 -7.44
C ALA A 45 12.65 -6.53 -6.95
N LEU A 46 13.96 -6.32 -6.92
CA LEU A 46 14.92 -7.29 -6.39
C LEU A 46 14.71 -7.54 -4.90
N TRP A 47 14.56 -6.48 -4.10
CA TRP A 47 14.33 -6.58 -2.67
C TRP A 47 13.03 -7.31 -2.33
N ALA A 48 11.94 -7.01 -3.05
CA ALA A 48 10.63 -7.63 -2.88
C ALA A 48 10.51 -9.02 -3.52
N ASN A 49 11.58 -9.54 -4.15
CA ASN A 49 11.57 -10.77 -4.94
C ASN A 49 10.40 -10.81 -5.95
N SER A 50 10.14 -9.68 -6.59
CA SER A 50 9.11 -9.54 -7.62
C SER A 50 9.75 -9.33 -8.99
N LYS A 51 9.00 -9.66 -10.06
CA LYS A 51 9.51 -9.49 -11.42
C LYS A 51 9.59 -8.02 -11.83
N TYR A 52 8.69 -7.20 -11.32
CA TYR A 52 8.59 -5.78 -11.64
C TYR A 52 8.21 -4.97 -10.40
N ALA A 53 8.59 -3.71 -10.39
CA ALA A 53 8.05 -2.68 -9.51
C ALA A 53 7.74 -1.43 -10.35
N ILE A 54 6.78 -0.66 -9.92
CA ILE A 54 6.36 0.59 -10.58
C ILE A 54 6.28 1.66 -9.50
N ALA A 55 7.08 2.71 -9.65
CA ALA A 55 7.05 3.86 -8.76
C ALA A 55 5.88 4.79 -9.11
N LEU A 56 5.08 5.14 -8.12
CA LEU A 56 3.95 6.05 -8.23
C LEU A 56 4.10 7.22 -7.25
N GLY A 57 3.36 8.28 -7.45
CA GLY A 57 3.51 9.51 -6.67
C GLY A 57 3.24 9.34 -5.17
N ASN A 58 2.40 8.36 -4.80
CA ASN A 58 2.10 8.02 -3.41
C ASN A 58 1.36 6.68 -3.31
N GLY A 59 1.21 6.15 -2.07
CA GLY A 59 0.55 4.87 -1.81
C GLY A 59 -0.93 4.83 -2.20
N THR A 60 -1.66 5.94 -2.15
CA THR A 60 -3.06 5.99 -2.59
C THR A 60 -3.17 5.72 -4.09
N GLN A 61 -2.32 6.36 -4.89
CA GLN A 61 -2.24 6.09 -6.33
C GLN A 61 -1.79 4.65 -6.63
N ALA A 62 -0.90 4.10 -5.79
CA ALA A 62 -0.47 2.71 -5.91
C ALA A 62 -1.64 1.74 -5.68
N LEU A 63 -2.47 1.97 -4.67
CA LEU A 63 -3.68 1.17 -4.44
C LEU A 63 -4.67 1.29 -5.61
N GLU A 64 -4.97 2.50 -6.07
CA GLU A 64 -5.87 2.70 -7.21
C GLU A 64 -5.33 2.05 -8.49
N GLY A 65 -4.02 2.16 -8.73
CA GLY A 65 -3.35 1.52 -9.86
C GLY A 65 -3.44 -0.01 -9.79
N ALA A 66 -3.21 -0.59 -8.61
CA ALA A 66 -3.33 -2.03 -8.39
C ALA A 66 -4.76 -2.52 -8.61
N LEU A 67 -5.77 -1.81 -8.09
CA LEU A 67 -7.17 -2.18 -8.28
C LEU A 67 -7.58 -2.11 -9.75
N LYS A 68 -7.14 -1.10 -10.49
CA LYS A 68 -7.36 -1.01 -11.94
C LYS A 68 -6.67 -2.13 -12.70
N ALA A 69 -5.45 -2.50 -12.31
CA ALA A 69 -4.71 -3.61 -12.92
C ALA A 69 -5.37 -4.98 -12.68
N LEU A 70 -6.18 -5.10 -11.63
CA LEU A 70 -7.03 -6.26 -11.33
C LEU A 70 -8.42 -6.19 -12.01
N ASP A 71 -8.64 -5.24 -12.92
CA ASP A 71 -9.93 -5.00 -13.59
C ASP A 71 -11.10 -4.79 -12.61
N VAL A 72 -10.81 -4.13 -11.48
CA VAL A 72 -11.87 -3.71 -10.54
C VAL A 72 -12.66 -2.58 -11.16
N SER A 73 -13.99 -2.69 -11.13
CA SER A 73 -14.90 -1.80 -11.82
C SER A 73 -16.18 -1.50 -11.02
N ILE A 74 -17.04 -0.69 -11.61
CA ILE A 74 -18.34 -0.31 -11.02
C ILE A 74 -19.18 -1.56 -10.72
N GLY A 75 -19.64 -1.67 -9.48
CA GLY A 75 -20.48 -2.77 -9.01
C GLY A 75 -19.72 -3.95 -8.41
N ASP A 76 -18.40 -4.01 -8.54
CA ASP A 76 -17.57 -4.95 -7.80
C ASP A 76 -17.53 -4.61 -6.31
N GLU A 77 -17.39 -5.62 -5.46
CA GLU A 77 -17.27 -5.47 -4.02
C GLU A 77 -15.84 -5.77 -3.59
N LEU A 78 -15.27 -4.93 -2.74
CA LEU A 78 -13.98 -5.17 -2.10
C LEU A 78 -14.12 -5.19 -0.59
N ILE A 79 -13.58 -6.24 0.02
CA ILE A 79 -13.58 -6.37 1.48
C ILE A 79 -12.36 -5.63 2.05
N VAL A 80 -12.59 -4.81 3.05
CA VAL A 80 -11.58 -3.99 3.73
C VAL A 80 -11.92 -3.84 5.20
N THR A 81 -10.95 -3.51 6.03
CA THR A 81 -11.19 -3.16 7.43
C THR A 81 -11.50 -1.67 7.60
N SER A 82 -12.27 -1.31 8.65
CA SER A 82 -12.48 0.09 9.04
C SER A 82 -11.29 0.71 9.80
N ARG A 83 -10.41 -0.12 10.38
CA ARG A 83 -9.20 0.34 11.09
C ARG A 83 -8.01 0.39 10.14
N THR A 84 -7.92 1.45 9.39
CA THR A 84 -6.87 1.66 8.39
C THR A 84 -6.72 3.15 8.07
N TYR A 85 -5.70 3.49 7.31
CA TYR A 85 -5.62 4.81 6.68
C TYR A 85 -6.70 4.91 5.59
N ILE A 86 -7.30 6.09 5.45
CA ILE A 86 -8.47 6.33 4.58
C ILE A 86 -8.25 5.87 3.13
N SER A 87 -7.02 5.87 2.62
CA SER A 87 -6.74 5.47 1.24
C SER A 87 -7.10 4.02 0.93
N SER A 88 -7.08 3.12 1.93
CA SER A 88 -7.53 1.73 1.73
C SER A 88 -9.01 1.65 1.33
N VAL A 89 -9.82 2.60 1.79
CA VAL A 89 -11.25 2.68 1.47
C VAL A 89 -11.50 3.59 0.28
N SER A 90 -10.87 4.78 0.26
CA SER A 90 -11.11 5.77 -0.81
C SER A 90 -10.63 5.26 -2.18
N SER A 91 -9.57 4.45 -2.24
CA SER A 91 -9.14 3.83 -3.50
C SER A 91 -10.20 2.91 -4.10
N ILE A 92 -10.96 2.18 -3.25
CA ILE A 92 -12.09 1.34 -3.70
C ILE A 92 -13.19 2.22 -4.32
N VAL A 93 -13.55 3.29 -3.62
CA VAL A 93 -14.60 4.21 -4.08
C VAL A 93 -14.17 4.94 -5.37
N ASN A 94 -12.90 5.36 -5.43
CA ASN A 94 -12.37 6.10 -6.58
C ASN A 94 -12.32 5.27 -7.87
N VAL A 95 -12.19 3.94 -7.77
CA VAL A 95 -12.30 3.07 -8.95
C VAL A 95 -13.76 2.67 -9.27
N GLY A 96 -14.73 3.16 -8.48
CA GLY A 96 -16.16 2.92 -8.69
C GLY A 96 -16.70 1.65 -8.02
N ALA A 97 -15.88 0.95 -7.24
CA ALA A 97 -16.27 -0.27 -6.53
C ALA A 97 -16.90 0.03 -5.16
N ILE A 98 -17.46 -0.98 -4.53
CA ILE A 98 -18.21 -0.88 -3.26
C ILE A 98 -17.36 -1.46 -2.13
N PRO A 99 -16.95 -0.65 -1.13
CA PRO A 99 -16.26 -1.17 0.04
C PRO A 99 -17.21 -1.95 0.96
N LYS A 100 -16.80 -3.14 1.36
CA LYS A 100 -17.47 -4.00 2.34
C LYS A 100 -16.60 -4.08 3.58
N PHE A 101 -17.09 -3.62 4.72
CA PHE A 101 -16.30 -3.54 5.95
C PHE A 101 -16.38 -4.83 6.74
N ALA A 102 -15.25 -5.56 6.80
CA ALA A 102 -15.10 -6.71 7.69
C ALA A 102 -14.65 -6.26 9.08
N ASP A 103 -15.10 -7.00 10.10
CA ASP A 103 -14.72 -6.77 11.48
C ASP A 103 -13.27 -7.11 11.75
N LEU A 104 -12.77 -6.63 12.88
CA LEU A 104 -11.43 -6.85 13.38
C LEU A 104 -11.39 -8.04 14.35
N ASP A 105 -10.24 -8.69 14.38
CA ASP A 105 -9.87 -9.53 15.51
C ASP A 105 -9.47 -8.64 16.70
N LEU A 106 -10.03 -8.93 17.88
CA LEU A 106 -9.84 -8.09 19.07
C LEU A 106 -8.42 -8.09 19.62
N ASN A 107 -7.65 -9.15 19.38
CA ASN A 107 -6.29 -9.28 19.89
C ASN A 107 -5.27 -8.63 18.96
N THR A 108 -5.34 -8.95 17.67
CA THR A 108 -4.39 -8.46 16.66
C THR A 108 -4.78 -7.10 16.10
N GLN A 109 -6.05 -6.73 16.20
CA GLN A 109 -6.61 -5.51 15.62
C GLN A 109 -6.55 -5.47 14.08
N ASN A 110 -6.18 -6.57 13.46
CA ASN A 110 -6.22 -6.77 12.01
C ASN A 110 -7.59 -7.30 11.56
N ILE A 111 -7.81 -7.32 10.25
CA ILE A 111 -9.02 -7.87 9.65
C ILE A 111 -9.23 -9.33 10.08
N ALA A 112 -10.43 -9.67 10.55
CA ALA A 112 -10.75 -11.01 11.03
C ALA A 112 -11.13 -11.95 9.87
N PRO A 113 -10.42 -13.08 9.65
CA PRO A 113 -10.70 -13.99 8.54
C PRO A 113 -12.13 -14.52 8.53
N LYS A 114 -12.72 -14.78 9.71
CA LYS A 114 -14.12 -15.22 9.84
C LYS A 114 -15.09 -14.17 9.30
N SER A 115 -14.84 -12.88 9.60
CA SER A 115 -15.65 -11.79 9.08
C SER A 115 -15.50 -11.65 7.56
N VAL A 116 -14.26 -11.72 7.06
CA VAL A 116 -13.99 -11.74 5.61
C VAL A 116 -14.82 -12.82 4.93
N ARG A 117 -14.72 -14.07 5.41
CA ARG A 117 -15.44 -15.22 4.84
C ARG A 117 -16.95 -15.00 4.77
N SER A 118 -17.54 -14.41 5.83
CA SER A 118 -18.98 -14.14 5.88
C SER A 118 -19.47 -13.06 4.91
N MET A 119 -18.57 -12.22 4.43
CA MET A 119 -18.86 -11.09 3.54
C MET A 119 -18.62 -11.38 2.06
N ILE A 120 -18.01 -12.52 1.74
CA ILE A 120 -17.75 -12.91 0.35
C ILE A 120 -19.08 -13.13 -0.39
N THR A 121 -19.23 -12.48 -1.53
CA THR A 121 -20.34 -12.62 -2.45
C THR A 121 -19.83 -12.96 -3.86
N LYS A 122 -20.75 -13.18 -4.80
CA LYS A 122 -20.38 -13.35 -6.22
C LYS A 122 -19.79 -12.09 -6.85
N LYS A 123 -19.90 -10.93 -6.19
CA LYS A 123 -19.36 -9.64 -6.63
C LYS A 123 -18.02 -9.31 -5.97
N THR A 124 -17.58 -10.10 -5.00
CA THR A 124 -16.30 -9.87 -4.32
C THR A 124 -15.17 -10.11 -5.29
N LYS A 125 -14.42 -9.05 -5.59
CA LYS A 125 -13.31 -9.05 -6.53
C LYS A 125 -11.95 -9.15 -5.84
N ALA A 126 -11.79 -8.50 -4.69
CA ALA A 126 -10.54 -8.49 -3.93
C ALA A 126 -10.77 -8.20 -2.44
N ILE A 127 -9.71 -8.43 -1.66
CA ILE A 127 -9.64 -8.10 -0.23
C ILE A 127 -8.42 -7.21 -0.04
N ILE A 128 -8.58 -6.08 0.66
CA ILE A 128 -7.47 -5.23 1.06
C ILE A 128 -7.07 -5.57 2.50
N CYS A 129 -5.96 -6.27 2.65
CA CYS A 129 -5.37 -6.60 3.95
C CYS A 129 -4.42 -5.47 4.39
N VAL A 130 -4.63 -4.96 5.59
CA VAL A 130 -3.77 -3.94 6.19
C VAL A 130 -3.04 -4.56 7.37
N HIS A 131 -1.72 -4.68 7.27
CA HIS A 131 -0.83 -5.12 8.35
C HIS A 131 -0.64 -3.97 9.33
N LEU A 132 -1.59 -3.81 10.26
CA LEU A 132 -1.66 -2.65 11.13
C LEU A 132 -0.41 -2.54 12.02
N ALA A 133 0.24 -1.38 11.99
CA ALA A 133 1.50 -1.12 12.70
C ALA A 133 2.61 -2.17 12.42
N GLY A 134 2.59 -2.79 11.24
CA GLY A 134 3.53 -3.84 10.86
C GLY A 134 3.20 -5.24 11.37
N TRP A 135 2.09 -5.43 12.09
CA TRP A 135 1.64 -6.76 12.52
C TRP A 135 0.92 -7.47 11.37
N PRO A 136 1.37 -8.65 10.93
CA PRO A 136 0.77 -9.33 9.80
C PRO A 136 -0.68 -9.77 10.06
N CYS A 137 -1.53 -9.65 9.04
CA CYS A 137 -2.84 -10.33 9.04
C CYS A 137 -2.63 -11.85 8.97
N GLU A 138 -3.66 -12.61 9.37
CA GLU A 138 -3.67 -14.07 9.26
C GLU A 138 -3.82 -14.47 7.77
N MET A 139 -2.73 -14.27 7.00
CA MET A 139 -2.76 -14.43 5.55
C MET A 139 -3.06 -15.86 5.12
N ASP A 140 -2.59 -16.86 5.87
CA ASP A 140 -2.84 -18.28 5.56
C ASP A 140 -4.33 -18.65 5.63
N GLU A 141 -5.11 -17.94 6.48
CA GLU A 141 -6.56 -18.14 6.56
C GLU A 141 -7.35 -17.32 5.52
N ILE A 142 -6.75 -16.22 5.02
CA ILE A 142 -7.40 -15.31 4.06
C ILE A 142 -7.19 -15.80 2.63
N MET A 143 -6.04 -16.40 2.32
CA MET A 143 -5.69 -16.92 0.99
C MET A 143 -6.33 -18.28 0.72
#